data_4f2c06562eb6037d9bd276e6bdebd0df
#
_entry.id   4f2c06562eb6037d9bd276e6bdebd0df
#
_cell.length_a   1.000
_cell.length_b   1.000
_cell.length_c   1.000
_cell.angle_alpha   90.00
_cell.angle_beta   90.00
_cell.angle_gamma   90.00
#
_symmetry.space_group_name_H-M   'P 1'
#
loop_
_entity.id
_entity.type
_entity.pdbx_description
1 polymer ?
#
loop_
_entity_poly.entity_id
_entity_poly.type
_entity_poly.pdbx_seq_one_letter_code
_entity_poly.pdbx_strand_id
1 'polypeptide(L)'
;MRDHSQTGPETRQRLLEAAGDVFAEHGFRAATIRDICERAHANIAAVNYHFGDKEGLYKTALQHWLGAAMQKYPPDGGLGADAP
;
A
#
# COMPACT_ATOMS: atom_id res chain seq x y z
N MET A 1 -7.59 23.59 -1.39
CA MET A 1 -7.71 23.00 -1.06
C MET A 1 -7.31 22.05 -1.61
N ARG A 2 -7.16 21.81 -2.35
CA ARG A 2 -6.87 20.90 -3.00
C ARG A 2 -5.53 20.46 -2.81
N ASP A 3 -4.57 21.14 -2.58
CA ASP A 3 -3.27 20.67 -2.41
C ASP A 3 -3.13 19.83 -1.25
N HIS A 4 -3.93 20.01 -0.26
CA HIS A 4 -3.82 19.24 0.90
C HIS A 4 -4.05 17.79 0.63
N SER A 5 -4.76 17.45 -0.39
CA SER A 5 -5.09 16.07 -0.62
C SER A 5 -3.87 15.24 -0.98
N GLN A 6 -2.78 15.86 -1.36
CA GLN A 6 -1.59 15.10 -1.72
C GLN A 6 -0.81 14.63 -0.50
N THR A 7 -1.09 15.17 0.66
CA THR A 7 -0.37 14.75 1.86
C THR A 7 -1.31 14.29 2.97
N GLY A 8 -2.57 14.12 2.66
CA GLY A 8 -3.54 13.72 3.68
C GLY A 8 -3.69 12.22 3.77
N PRO A 9 -4.43 11.75 4.77
CA PRO A 9 -4.62 10.32 4.93
C PRO A 9 -5.34 9.67 3.76
N GLU A 10 -6.17 10.42 3.10
CA GLU A 10 -6.88 9.88 1.96
C GLU A 10 -5.92 9.57 0.82
N THR A 11 -4.95 10.44 0.57
CA THR A 11 -3.97 10.20 -0.46
C THR A 11 -3.09 9.01 -0.08
N ARG A 12 -2.74 8.91 1.19
CA ARG A 12 -1.95 7.80 1.66
C ARG A 12 -2.69 6.48 1.39
N GLN A 13 -3.96 6.46 1.69
CA GLN A 13 -4.76 5.26 1.48
C GLN A 13 -4.85 4.90 0.00
N ARG A 14 -5.07 5.89 -0.85
CA ARG A 14 -5.15 5.63 -2.27
C ARG A 14 -3.83 5.08 -2.80
N LEU A 15 -2.71 5.60 -2.30
CA LEU A 15 -1.41 5.11 -2.73
C LEU A 15 -1.19 3.68 -2.27
N LEU A 16 -1.62 3.34 -1.07
CA LEU A 16 -1.48 1.97 -0.60
C LEU A 16 -2.30 1.01 -1.43
N GLU A 17 -3.51 1.38 -1.76
CA GLU A 17 -4.35 0.52 -2.56
C GLU A 17 -3.81 0.36 -3.96
N ALA A 18 -3.38 1.46 -4.56
CA ALA A 18 -2.81 1.40 -5.90
C ALA A 18 -1.52 0.59 -5.91
N ALA A 19 -0.69 0.77 -4.88
CA ALA A 19 0.55 0.03 -4.78
C ALA A 19 0.27 -1.46 -4.70
N GLY A 20 -0.71 -1.83 -3.91
CA GLY A 20 -1.07 -3.22 -3.80
C GLY A 20 -1.45 -3.82 -5.13
N ASP A 21 -2.26 -3.09 -5.89
CA ASP A 21 -2.67 -3.58 -7.20
C ASP A 21 -1.49 -3.71 -8.14
N VAL A 22 -0.65 -2.69 -8.20
CA VAL A 22 0.46 -2.70 -9.14
C VAL A 22 1.49 -3.76 -8.77
N PHE A 23 1.79 -3.88 -7.48
CA PHE A 23 2.74 -4.90 -7.05
C PHE A 23 2.19 -6.30 -7.29
N ALA A 24 0.90 -6.48 -7.10
CA ALA A 24 0.30 -7.77 -7.33
C ALA A 24 0.31 -8.15 -8.82
N GLU A 25 0.13 -7.16 -9.68
CA GLU A 25 0.09 -7.43 -11.10
C GLU A 25 1.47 -7.63 -11.70
N HIS A 26 2.44 -6.85 -11.27
CA HIS A 26 3.73 -6.82 -11.91
C HIS A 26 4.90 -7.32 -11.07
N GLY A 27 4.69 -7.46 -9.78
CA GLY A 27 5.80 -7.80 -8.90
C GLY A 27 6.57 -6.56 -8.49
N PHE A 28 7.38 -6.70 -7.46
CA PHE A 28 8.09 -5.55 -6.93
C PHE A 28 9.04 -4.95 -7.96
N ARG A 29 9.75 -5.79 -8.68
CA ARG A 29 10.74 -5.27 -9.60
C ARG A 29 10.16 -4.51 -10.76
N ALA A 30 9.13 -5.01 -11.35
CA ALA A 30 8.54 -4.37 -12.53
C ALA A 30 7.61 -3.21 -12.17
N ALA A 31 7.10 -3.18 -10.94
CA ALA A 31 6.24 -2.08 -10.55
C ALA A 31 7.03 -0.79 -10.44
N THR A 32 6.44 0.31 -10.89
CA THR A 32 7.12 1.60 -10.79
C THR A 32 6.30 2.56 -9.96
N ILE A 33 6.99 3.50 -9.33
CA ILE A 33 6.32 4.54 -8.57
C ILE A 33 5.39 5.33 -9.48
N ARG A 34 5.81 5.54 -10.72
CA ARG A 34 5.00 6.29 -11.65
C ARG A 34 3.66 5.60 -11.90
N ASP A 35 3.69 4.29 -12.15
CA ASP A 35 2.45 3.57 -12.36
C ASP A 35 1.55 3.64 -11.16
N ILE A 36 2.13 3.53 -9.97
CA ILE A 36 1.35 3.59 -8.75
C ILE A 36 0.72 4.96 -8.60
N CYS A 37 1.49 6.00 -8.85
CA CYS A 37 0.97 7.36 -8.73
C CYS A 37 -0.14 7.62 -9.74
N GLU A 38 0.01 7.13 -10.95
CA GLU A 38 -1.02 7.33 -11.96
C GLU A 38 -2.31 6.62 -11.55
N ARG A 39 -2.18 5.43 -11.06
CA ARG A 39 -3.37 4.69 -10.65
C ARG A 39 -4.04 5.34 -9.44
N ALA A 40 -3.25 5.91 -8.54
CA ALA A 40 -3.78 6.53 -7.34
C ALA A 40 -4.22 7.98 -7.56
N HIS A 41 -3.94 8.54 -8.72
CA HIS A 41 -4.18 9.96 -8.99
C HIS A 41 -3.45 10.82 -7.97
N ALA A 42 -2.20 10.48 -7.75
CA ALA A 42 -1.35 11.24 -6.82
C ALA A 42 -0.03 11.54 -7.51
N ASN A 43 0.80 12.34 -6.89
CA ASN A 43 2.08 12.63 -7.51
C ASN A 43 3.22 12.02 -6.70
N ILE A 44 4.39 12.05 -7.29
CA ILE A 44 5.55 11.41 -6.68
C ILE A 44 5.91 12.02 -5.34
N ALA A 45 5.66 13.31 -5.18
CA ALA A 45 5.95 13.96 -3.92
C ALA A 45 5.17 13.33 -2.78
N ALA A 46 3.94 12.87 -3.05
CA ALA A 46 3.15 12.22 -2.02
C ALA A 46 3.77 10.90 -1.60
N VAL A 47 4.33 10.15 -2.53
CA VAL A 47 4.99 8.91 -2.18
C VAL A 47 6.21 9.21 -1.30
N ASN A 48 6.99 10.20 -1.68
CA ASN A 48 8.15 10.56 -0.88
C ASN A 48 7.74 11.01 0.52
N TYR A 49 6.67 11.76 0.59
CA TYR A 49 6.21 12.28 1.87
C TYR A 49 5.72 11.15 2.78
N HIS A 50 4.93 10.25 2.25
CA HIS A 50 4.31 9.22 3.08
C HIS A 50 5.16 7.97 3.26
N PHE A 51 5.94 7.62 2.27
CA PHE A 51 6.61 6.31 2.27
C PHE A 51 8.10 6.37 2.00
N GLY A 52 8.61 7.45 1.48
CA GLY A 52 10.02 7.61 1.23
C GLY A 52 10.45 7.14 -0.13
N ASP A 53 10.29 5.87 -0.40
CA ASP A 53 10.69 5.34 -1.69
C ASP A 53 9.86 4.10 -2.00
N LYS A 54 10.21 3.44 -3.10
CA LYS A 54 9.45 2.29 -3.55
C LYS A 54 9.48 1.16 -2.54
N GLU A 55 10.63 0.95 -1.92
CA GLU A 55 10.73 -0.11 -0.94
C GLU A 55 9.89 0.20 0.29
N GLY A 56 9.90 1.44 0.75
CA GLY A 56 9.07 1.85 1.87
C GLY A 56 7.59 1.68 1.55
N LEU A 57 7.22 2.03 0.33
CA LEU A 57 5.85 1.87 -0.09
C LEU A 57 5.47 0.38 -0.13
N TYR A 58 6.36 -0.45 -0.63
CA TYR A 58 6.10 -1.89 -0.71
C TYR A 58 5.93 -2.49 0.69
N LYS A 59 6.81 -2.15 1.60
CA LYS A 59 6.72 -2.68 2.96
C LYS A 59 5.44 -2.25 3.64
N THR A 60 5.08 -0.98 3.47
CA THR A 60 3.86 -0.48 4.09
C THR A 60 2.63 -1.12 3.47
N ALA A 61 2.64 -1.29 2.15
CA ALA A 61 1.51 -1.93 1.49
C ALA A 61 1.36 -3.38 1.95
N LEU A 62 2.48 -4.08 2.12
CA LEU A 62 2.43 -5.43 2.62
C LEU A 62 1.82 -5.49 4.01
N GLN A 63 2.26 -4.61 4.88
CA GLN A 63 1.72 -4.57 6.23
C GLN A 63 0.24 -4.25 6.22
N HIS A 64 -0.16 -3.35 5.36
CA HIS A 64 -1.55 -2.98 5.25
C HIS A 64 -2.40 -4.18 4.82
N TRP A 65 -1.92 -4.93 3.84
CA TRP A 65 -2.65 -6.08 3.38
C TRP A 65 -2.68 -7.21 4.39
N LEU A 66 -1.56 -7.45 5.06
CA LEU A 66 -1.52 -8.49 6.07
C LEU A 66 -2.43 -8.13 7.24
N GLY A 67 -2.45 -6.86 7.61
CA GLY A 67 -3.33 -6.42 8.66
C GLY A 67 -4.79 -6.62 8.30
N ALA A 68 -5.14 -6.30 7.07
CA ALA A 68 -6.51 -6.50 6.64
C ALA A 68 -6.86 -7.99 6.62
N ALA A 69 -5.94 -8.81 6.18
CA ALA A 69 -6.19 -10.24 6.15
C ALA A 69 -6.36 -10.79 7.55
N MET A 70 -5.56 -10.31 8.49
CA MET A 70 -5.69 -10.78 9.84
C MET A 70 -6.99 -10.35 10.50
N GLN A 71 -7.47 -9.18 10.13
CA GLN A 71 -8.74 -8.76 10.64
C GLN A 71 -9.86 -9.64 10.10
N LYS A 72 -9.71 -10.05 8.85
CA LYS A 72 -10.73 -10.86 8.27
C LYS A 72 -10.68 -12.26 8.78
N TYR A 73 -9.52 -12.79 9.06
CA TYR A 73 -9.36 -14.14 9.53
C TYR A 73 -8.59 -14.11 10.83
N PRO A 74 -9.27 -14.06 11.95
CA PRO A 74 -8.60 -13.96 13.23
C PRO A 74 -7.60 -15.09 13.41
N PRO A 75 -6.46 -14.77 13.92
CA PRO A 75 -5.42 -15.76 14.05
C PRO A 75 -5.84 -16.99 14.82
N ASP A 76 -6.48 -16.77 15.92
CA ASP A 76 -6.84 -17.91 16.71
C ASP A 76 -7.85 -18.71 16.01
N GLY A 77 -8.73 -18.12 15.32
CA GLY A 77 -9.70 -18.90 14.63
C GLY A 77 -9.06 -19.53 13.46
N GLY A 78 -8.33 -18.77 12.74
CA GLY A 78 -7.88 -19.30 11.55
C GLY A 78 -6.68 -20.04 11.69
N LEU A 79 -5.94 -19.69 12.46
CA LEU A 79 -4.84 -20.29 12.39
C LEU A 79 -4.32 -20.78 13.38
N GLY A 80 -4.72 -20.32 14.26
CA GLY A 80 -4.25 -20.83 15.34
C GLY A 80 -3.77 -22.03 15.01
N ALA A 81 -4.53 -22.46 14.49
CA ALA A 81 -4.30 -23.68 14.22
C ALA A 81 -3.07 -23.82 13.62
N ASP A 82 -3.00 -23.35 12.84
CA ASP A 82 -2.05 -23.66 12.16
C ASP A 82 -0.91 -23.27 12.54
N ALA A 83 -1.06 -22.58 13.03
CA ALA A 83 -0.05 -22.14 13.43
C ALA A 83 0.82 -23.10 13.82
N PRO A 84 0.89 -23.59 14.19
CA PRO A 84 1.65 -24.41 14.59
C PRO A 84 2.17 -24.95 14.39
#